data_22d9bb11110757f34a73529880958304
#
_entry.id   22d9bb11110757f34a73529880958304
#
_cell.length_a   1.000
_cell.length_b   1.000
_cell.length_c   1.000
_cell.angle_alpha   90.00
_cell.angle_beta   90.00
_cell.angle_gamma   90.00
#
_symmetry.space_group_name_H-M   'P 1'
#
loop_
_entity.id
_entity.type
_entity.pdbx_description
1 polymer ?
#
loop_
_entity_poly.entity_id
_entity_poly.type
_entity_poly.pdbx_seq_one_letter_code
_entity_poly.pdbx_strand_id
1 'polypeptide(L)'
;MASALVARTPLVQDPVSFCIGDDGSIYVAESFRQEKGVEDNRSSKFWLEDDLQLRTVDDRLRMYEKWAAKREGGMDYYRRHVDRVMRLVDADGDGAPDRATNFSGDMNEPLDGTGAGVMWLDGALWYTCIPHLWRFRDTA
;
A
#
# COMPACT_ATOMS: atom_id res chain seq x y z
N MET A 1 30.13 12.13 -7.54
CA MET A 1 29.10 11.02 -7.50
C MET A 1 28.13 11.32 -8.64
N ALA A 2 27.86 10.34 -9.52
CA ALA A 2 26.83 10.46 -10.56
C ALA A 2 25.51 9.91 -10.02
N SER A 3 24.38 10.57 -10.31
CA SER A 3 23.04 10.10 -9.99
C SER A 3 22.21 10.01 -11.26
N ALA A 4 21.33 9.01 -11.35
CA ALA A 4 20.39 8.86 -12.45
C ALA A 4 18.97 8.70 -11.90
N LEU A 5 18.00 9.28 -12.60
CA LEU A 5 16.58 9.06 -12.31
C LEU A 5 16.16 7.75 -12.97
N VAL A 6 15.69 6.79 -12.17
CA VAL A 6 15.30 5.44 -12.65
C VAL A 6 13.84 5.43 -13.16
N ALA A 7 12.92 6.00 -12.39
CA ALA A 7 11.49 6.04 -12.76
C ALA A 7 10.81 7.28 -12.19
N ARG A 8 9.73 7.72 -12.83
CA ARG A 8 8.88 8.84 -12.42
C ARG A 8 7.44 8.62 -12.88
N THR A 9 6.54 9.47 -12.48
CA THR A 9 5.16 9.52 -13.00
C THR A 9 5.16 9.50 -14.55
N PRO A 10 4.36 8.66 -15.21
CA PRO A 10 3.27 7.84 -14.63
C PRO A 10 3.69 6.43 -14.15
N LEU A 11 4.94 6.01 -14.32
CA LEU A 11 5.39 4.65 -13.99
C LEU A 11 5.36 4.39 -12.49
N VAL A 12 5.68 5.38 -11.67
CA VAL A 12 5.70 5.30 -10.22
C VAL A 12 5.13 6.57 -9.61
N GLN A 13 4.35 6.40 -8.51
CA GLN A 13 3.76 7.48 -7.74
C GLN A 13 3.89 7.16 -6.26
N ASP A 14 4.15 8.18 -5.43
CA ASP A 14 4.24 8.07 -3.96
C ASP A 14 5.00 6.81 -3.45
N PRO A 15 6.26 6.57 -3.91
CA PRO A 15 7.01 5.38 -3.55
C PRO A 15 7.48 5.44 -2.10
N VAL A 16 7.27 4.35 -1.34
CA VAL A 16 7.72 4.23 0.06
C VAL A 16 8.84 3.23 0.24
N SER A 17 8.91 2.21 -0.61
CA SER A 17 10.02 1.24 -0.64
C SER A 17 10.10 0.53 -1.98
N PHE A 18 11.23 -0.11 -2.26
CA PHE A 18 11.39 -0.95 -3.44
C PHE A 18 12.29 -2.15 -3.18
N CYS A 19 12.18 -3.16 -4.04
CA CYS A 19 13.14 -4.25 -4.16
C CYS A 19 13.30 -4.66 -5.63
N ILE A 20 14.29 -5.51 -5.91
CA ILE A 20 14.56 -6.00 -7.26
C ILE A 20 14.34 -7.52 -7.27
N GLY A 21 13.58 -8.02 -8.24
CA GLY A 21 13.33 -9.43 -8.48
C GLY A 21 14.48 -10.13 -9.19
N ASP A 22 14.42 -11.47 -9.24
CA ASP A 22 15.46 -12.30 -9.89
C ASP A 22 15.59 -12.02 -11.40
N ASP A 23 14.52 -11.53 -12.02
CA ASP A 23 14.45 -11.18 -13.44
C ASP A 23 14.87 -9.72 -13.73
N GLY A 24 15.31 -8.99 -12.71
CA GLY A 24 15.66 -7.57 -12.81
C GLY A 24 14.47 -6.60 -12.74
N SER A 25 13.23 -7.09 -12.67
CA SER A 25 12.05 -6.23 -12.43
C SER A 25 12.19 -5.49 -11.11
N ILE A 26 11.73 -4.23 -11.07
CA ILE A 26 11.72 -3.41 -9.86
C ILE A 26 10.30 -3.42 -9.29
N TYR A 27 10.15 -3.85 -8.05
CA TYR A 27 8.89 -3.82 -7.32
C TYR A 27 8.87 -2.62 -6.40
N VAL A 28 7.88 -1.74 -6.56
CA VAL A 28 7.75 -0.49 -5.81
C VAL A 28 6.45 -0.48 -5.03
N ALA A 29 6.53 -0.37 -3.70
CA ALA A 29 5.37 -0.12 -2.87
C ALA A 29 4.97 1.36 -2.98
N GLU A 30 3.70 1.59 -3.30
CA GLU A 30 3.07 2.91 -3.36
C GLU A 30 2.03 3.02 -2.24
N SER A 31 2.04 4.14 -1.48
CA SER A 31 1.14 4.34 -0.35
C SER A 31 0.39 5.66 -0.46
N PHE A 32 -0.93 5.56 -0.67
CA PHE A 32 -1.83 6.72 -0.83
C PHE A 32 -2.84 6.86 0.31
N ARG A 33 -2.87 5.91 1.26
CA ARG A 33 -3.94 5.80 2.26
C ARG A 33 -3.66 6.51 3.56
N GLN A 34 -2.43 6.92 3.84
CA GLN A 34 -2.12 7.63 5.08
C GLN A 34 -2.91 8.93 5.20
N GLU A 35 -3.72 9.07 6.26
CA GLU A 35 -4.68 10.17 6.50
C GLU A 35 -5.75 10.32 5.40
N LYS A 36 -5.96 9.26 4.61
CA LYS A 36 -6.94 9.18 3.52
C LYS A 36 -7.61 7.79 3.47
N GLY A 37 -7.94 7.25 4.65
CA GLY A 37 -8.50 5.90 4.84
C GLY A 37 -7.76 5.11 5.92
N VAL A 38 -6.49 5.44 6.19
CA VAL A 38 -5.77 5.00 7.40
C VAL A 38 -5.52 6.24 8.24
N GLU A 39 -6.33 6.38 9.28
CA GLU A 39 -6.40 7.57 10.10
C GLU A 39 -5.70 7.39 11.44
N ASP A 40 -5.22 8.49 12.01
CA ASP A 40 -4.74 8.53 13.38
C ASP A 40 -5.63 9.40 14.31
N ASN A 41 -5.34 9.36 15.59
CA ASN A 41 -6.10 10.08 16.59
C ASN A 41 -5.85 11.59 16.58
N ARG A 42 -4.84 12.11 15.90
CA ARG A 42 -4.56 13.55 15.80
C ARG A 42 -5.62 14.25 14.97
N SER A 43 -6.02 13.64 13.88
CA SER A 43 -7.06 14.13 12.97
C SER A 43 -8.45 13.62 13.33
N SER A 44 -8.57 12.58 14.16
CA SER A 44 -9.83 11.85 14.43
C SER A 44 -10.15 11.74 15.92
N LYS A 45 -10.00 12.83 16.65
CA LYS A 45 -10.20 12.88 18.13
C LYS A 45 -11.58 12.42 18.59
N PHE A 46 -12.60 12.44 17.72
CA PHE A 46 -13.96 12.05 18.06
C PHE A 46 -14.11 10.56 18.40
N TRP A 47 -13.17 9.71 18.01
CA TRP A 47 -13.19 8.29 18.31
C TRP A 47 -12.11 7.82 19.30
N LEU A 48 -11.36 8.77 19.89
CA LEU A 48 -10.18 8.47 20.72
C LEU A 48 -10.47 7.46 21.84
N GLU A 49 -11.60 7.62 22.53
CA GLU A 49 -11.98 6.72 23.62
C GLU A 49 -12.26 5.28 23.13
N ASP A 50 -12.90 5.15 21.97
CA ASP A 50 -13.13 3.83 21.35
C ASP A 50 -11.82 3.23 20.88
N ASP A 51 -10.94 4.01 20.24
CA ASP A 51 -9.64 3.51 19.76
C ASP A 51 -8.75 2.99 20.89
N LEU A 52 -8.74 3.66 22.04
CA LEU A 52 -8.00 3.22 23.23
C LEU A 52 -8.53 1.92 23.84
N GLN A 53 -9.78 1.54 23.54
CA GLN A 53 -10.41 0.33 24.05
C GLN A 53 -10.30 -0.86 23.11
N LEU A 54 -9.78 -0.69 21.89
CA LEU A 54 -9.66 -1.76 20.90
C LEU A 54 -8.76 -2.90 21.42
N ARG A 55 -9.21 -4.13 21.20
CA ARG A 55 -8.49 -5.36 21.56
C ARG A 55 -8.21 -6.24 20.36
N THR A 56 -9.04 -6.14 19.33
CA THR A 56 -8.98 -6.96 18.13
C THR A 56 -9.10 -6.11 16.87
N VAL A 57 -8.76 -6.71 15.72
CA VAL A 57 -8.94 -6.08 14.40
C VAL A 57 -10.44 -5.83 14.12
N ASP A 58 -11.30 -6.77 14.56
CA ASP A 58 -12.75 -6.63 14.42
C ASP A 58 -13.32 -5.48 15.25
N ASP A 59 -12.72 -5.18 16.42
CA ASP A 59 -13.10 -3.99 17.20
C ASP A 59 -12.86 -2.70 16.41
N ARG A 60 -11.76 -2.66 15.64
CA ARG A 60 -11.45 -1.52 14.78
C ARG A 60 -12.51 -1.37 13.67
N LEU A 61 -12.93 -2.46 13.04
CA LEU A 61 -13.99 -2.39 12.04
C LEU A 61 -15.27 -1.83 12.64
N ARG A 62 -15.70 -2.34 13.80
CA ARG A 62 -16.88 -1.83 14.51
C ARG A 62 -16.76 -0.35 14.88
N MET A 63 -15.56 0.11 15.25
CA MET A 63 -15.32 1.53 15.50
C MET A 63 -15.50 2.35 14.22
N TYR A 64 -14.96 1.90 13.09
CA TYR A 64 -15.14 2.58 11.80
C TYR A 64 -16.61 2.65 11.40
N GLU A 65 -17.37 1.56 11.53
CA GLU A 65 -18.80 1.50 11.26
C GLU A 65 -19.59 2.47 12.17
N LYS A 66 -19.30 2.48 13.48
CA LYS A 66 -19.89 3.40 14.46
C LYS A 66 -19.72 4.87 14.07
N TRP A 67 -18.54 5.22 13.58
CA TRP A 67 -18.18 6.60 13.27
C TRP A 67 -18.24 6.95 11.78
N ALA A 68 -18.73 6.04 10.93
CA ALA A 68 -18.80 6.21 9.48
C ALA A 68 -19.49 7.52 9.07
N ALA A 69 -20.57 7.91 9.76
CA ALA A 69 -21.30 9.15 9.48
C ALA A 69 -20.47 10.44 9.70
N LYS A 70 -19.31 10.37 10.35
CA LYS A 70 -18.35 11.47 10.48
C LYS A 70 -17.42 11.60 9.26
N ARG A 71 -17.47 10.65 8.33
CA ARG A 71 -16.66 10.62 7.11
C ARG A 71 -17.53 10.91 5.89
N GLU A 72 -17.01 11.70 4.96
CA GLU A 72 -17.65 11.91 3.68
C GLU A 72 -17.71 10.60 2.86
N GLY A 73 -18.93 10.13 2.56
CA GLY A 73 -19.16 8.83 1.90
C GLY A 73 -19.23 7.65 2.87
N GLY A 74 -19.25 7.89 4.21
CA GLY A 74 -19.41 6.81 5.18
C GLY A 74 -18.26 5.80 5.13
N MET A 75 -18.58 4.50 5.09
CA MET A 75 -17.59 3.41 5.00
C MET A 75 -16.78 3.42 3.71
N ASP A 76 -17.30 3.98 2.61
CA ASP A 76 -16.57 4.08 1.33
C ASP A 76 -15.37 5.00 1.43
N TYR A 77 -15.34 5.92 2.40
CA TYR A 77 -14.17 6.74 2.70
C TYR A 77 -12.91 5.89 2.87
N TYR A 78 -13.01 4.77 3.58
CA TYR A 78 -11.89 3.88 3.90
C TYR A 78 -11.41 3.04 2.70
N ARG A 79 -12.16 3.02 1.57
CA ARG A 79 -11.83 2.29 0.34
C ARG A 79 -11.42 3.19 -0.83
N ARG A 80 -11.53 4.50 -0.67
CA ARG A 80 -11.35 5.49 -1.75
C ARG A 80 -9.93 5.53 -2.30
N HIS A 81 -8.94 5.39 -1.43
CA HIS A 81 -7.53 5.36 -1.79
C HIS A 81 -6.98 3.95 -1.61
N VAL A 82 -5.98 3.61 -2.44
CA VAL A 82 -5.40 2.26 -2.48
C VAL A 82 -3.90 2.31 -2.26
N ASP A 83 -3.38 1.38 -1.48
CA ASP A 83 -1.95 1.06 -1.47
C ASP A 83 -1.72 -0.15 -2.36
N ARG A 84 -0.57 -0.25 -3.00
CA ARG A 84 -0.29 -1.31 -3.96
C ARG A 84 1.20 -1.51 -4.16
N VAL A 85 1.58 -2.59 -4.81
CA VAL A 85 2.93 -2.80 -5.32
C VAL A 85 2.90 -2.78 -6.84
N MET A 86 3.67 -1.88 -7.43
CA MET A 86 3.88 -1.80 -8.87
C MET A 86 5.09 -2.63 -9.25
N ARG A 87 4.99 -3.40 -10.34
CA ARG A 87 6.12 -4.04 -11.02
C ARG A 87 6.53 -3.17 -12.20
N LEU A 88 7.77 -2.74 -12.21
CA LEU A 88 8.37 -1.98 -13.30
C LEU A 88 9.33 -2.87 -14.06
N VAL A 89 9.26 -2.83 -15.37
CA VAL A 89 10.04 -3.66 -16.28
C VAL A 89 10.69 -2.77 -17.33
N ASP A 90 11.95 -3.05 -17.62
CA ASP A 90 12.68 -2.56 -18.78
C ASP A 90 12.36 -3.52 -19.95
N ALA A 91 11.44 -3.14 -20.82
CA ALA A 91 10.96 -4.04 -21.88
C ALA A 91 11.76 -3.91 -23.18
N ASP A 92 12.49 -2.82 -23.38
CA ASP A 92 13.33 -2.61 -24.57
C ASP A 92 14.82 -2.82 -24.31
N GLY A 93 15.23 -3.01 -23.04
CA GLY A 93 16.58 -3.37 -22.64
C GLY A 93 17.57 -2.20 -22.64
N ASP A 94 17.08 -0.97 -22.52
CA ASP A 94 17.92 0.24 -22.50
C ASP A 94 18.49 0.58 -21.11
N GLY A 95 18.08 -0.16 -20.07
CA GLY A 95 18.52 -0.02 -18.69
C GLY A 95 17.60 0.87 -17.84
N ALA A 96 16.45 1.34 -18.38
CA ALA A 96 15.46 2.10 -17.66
C ALA A 96 14.07 1.44 -17.78
N PRO A 97 13.28 1.37 -16.70
CA PRO A 97 11.92 0.85 -16.79
C PRO A 97 11.02 1.71 -17.68
N ASP A 98 10.30 1.07 -18.60
CA ASP A 98 9.35 1.71 -19.52
C ASP A 98 7.91 1.23 -19.32
N ARG A 99 7.70 0.13 -18.59
CA ARG A 99 6.39 -0.44 -18.31
C ARG A 99 6.17 -0.63 -16.82
N ALA A 100 4.96 -0.29 -16.36
CA ALA A 100 4.52 -0.55 -14.98
C ALA A 100 3.19 -1.28 -14.97
N THR A 101 3.05 -2.27 -14.09
CA THR A 101 1.80 -3.02 -13.84
C THR A 101 1.52 -3.11 -12.35
N ASN A 102 0.24 -3.09 -11.95
CA ASN A 102 -0.14 -3.38 -10.57
C ASN A 102 0.05 -4.88 -10.31
N PHE A 103 1.01 -5.22 -9.45
CA PHE A 103 1.38 -6.61 -9.16
C PHE A 103 0.60 -7.21 -7.99
N SER A 104 0.34 -6.42 -6.95
CA SER A 104 -0.31 -6.91 -5.72
C SER A 104 -1.84 -6.93 -5.80
N GLY A 105 -2.44 -6.22 -6.75
CA GLY A 105 -3.82 -5.75 -6.64
C GLY A 105 -3.92 -4.55 -5.70
N ASP A 106 -5.15 -4.11 -5.43
CA ASP A 106 -5.43 -2.95 -4.61
C ASP A 106 -5.61 -3.37 -3.15
N MET A 107 -4.84 -2.75 -2.24
CA MET A 107 -4.97 -2.88 -0.80
C MET A 107 -5.80 -1.70 -0.29
N ASN A 108 -7.12 -1.89 -0.17
CA ASN A 108 -8.04 -0.81 0.21
C ASN A 108 -9.24 -1.26 1.05
N GLU A 109 -9.18 -2.46 1.62
CA GLU A 109 -10.19 -2.82 2.60
C GLU A 109 -10.08 -1.93 3.86
N PRO A 110 -11.19 -1.67 4.58
CA PRO A 110 -11.17 -0.77 5.73
C PRO A 110 -10.15 -1.14 6.80
N LEU A 111 -9.81 -2.42 6.91
CA LEU A 111 -8.85 -2.93 7.88
C LEU A 111 -7.43 -3.00 7.36
N ASP A 112 -7.20 -2.77 6.06
CA ASP A 112 -5.85 -2.63 5.55
C ASP A 112 -5.24 -1.33 6.09
N GLY A 113 -4.06 -1.43 6.67
CA GLY A 113 -3.27 -0.28 7.09
C GLY A 113 -2.47 0.30 5.92
N THR A 114 -1.47 1.11 6.24
CA THR A 114 -0.53 1.60 5.24
C THR A 114 0.43 0.50 4.80
N GLY A 115 0.63 0.41 3.49
CA GLY A 115 1.69 -0.38 2.92
C GLY A 115 3.06 0.25 3.20
N ALA A 116 4.08 -0.57 3.46
CA ALA A 116 5.38 -0.06 3.85
C ALA A 116 6.54 -0.74 3.14
N GLY A 117 6.88 -1.97 3.50
CA GLY A 117 8.09 -2.64 3.03
C GLY A 117 7.81 -3.70 1.97
N VAL A 118 8.71 -3.79 0.99
CA VAL A 118 8.74 -4.88 0.02
C VAL A 118 10.09 -5.60 0.04
N MET A 119 10.07 -6.90 -0.19
CA MET A 119 11.27 -7.73 -0.29
C MET A 119 11.02 -8.85 -1.30
N TRP A 120 12.00 -9.11 -2.17
CA TRP A 120 12.01 -10.29 -3.02
C TRP A 120 12.82 -11.38 -2.34
N LEU A 121 12.24 -12.57 -2.17
CA LEU A 121 12.90 -13.71 -1.55
C LEU A 121 12.30 -15.03 -2.05
N ASP A 122 13.15 -15.96 -2.48
CA ASP A 122 12.77 -17.30 -2.93
C ASP A 122 11.67 -17.30 -4.01
N GLY A 123 11.83 -16.46 -5.04
CA GLY A 123 10.90 -16.36 -6.15
C GLY A 123 9.52 -15.81 -5.76
N ALA A 124 9.45 -15.05 -4.69
CA ALA A 124 8.22 -14.43 -4.22
C ALA A 124 8.45 -13.00 -3.73
N LEU A 125 7.45 -12.15 -3.94
CA LEU A 125 7.39 -10.83 -3.34
C LEU A 125 6.73 -10.91 -1.98
N TRP A 126 7.40 -10.38 -0.95
CA TRP A 126 6.86 -10.20 0.38
C TRP A 126 6.55 -8.72 0.59
N TYR A 127 5.37 -8.43 1.10
CA TYR A 127 4.87 -7.07 1.28
C TYR A 127 4.20 -6.89 2.63
N THR A 128 4.59 -5.87 3.37
CA THR A 128 3.96 -5.49 4.62
C THR A 128 2.88 -4.46 4.38
N CYS A 129 1.63 -4.84 4.64
CA CYS A 129 0.47 -3.94 4.71
C CYS A 129 -0.32 -4.32 5.96
N ILE A 130 -0.23 -3.51 7.00
CA ILE A 130 -0.84 -3.78 8.32
C ILE A 130 -2.33 -4.13 8.16
N PRO A 131 -2.85 -5.18 8.84
CA PRO A 131 -2.20 -6.03 9.83
C PRO A 131 -1.51 -7.26 9.25
N HIS A 132 -1.29 -7.33 7.95
CA HIS A 132 -0.85 -8.52 7.25
C HIS A 132 0.59 -8.42 6.75
N LEU A 133 1.23 -9.59 6.64
CA LEU A 133 2.39 -9.84 5.81
C LEU A 133 1.95 -10.69 4.62
N TRP A 134 1.97 -10.12 3.44
CA TRP A 134 1.57 -10.75 2.19
C TRP A 134 2.74 -11.43 1.50
N ARG A 135 2.46 -12.51 0.80
CA ARG A 135 3.39 -13.20 -0.08
C ARG A 135 2.73 -13.40 -1.43
N PHE A 136 3.29 -12.79 -2.45
CA PHE A 136 2.84 -12.91 -3.83
C PHE A 136 3.81 -13.75 -4.64
N ARG A 137 3.28 -14.63 -5.48
CA ARG A 137 4.03 -15.35 -6.50
C ARG A 137 3.44 -15.01 -7.86
N ASP A 138 4.30 -14.80 -8.84
CA ASP A 138 3.85 -14.77 -10.22
C ASP A 138 3.37 -16.18 -10.60
N THR A 139 2.15 -16.27 -11.10
CA THR A 139 1.52 -17.54 -11.50
C THR A 139 1.37 -17.65 -13.01
N ALA A 140 1.98 -16.72 -13.77
CA ALA A 140 1.97 -16.73 -15.23
C ALA A 140 2.92 -17.78 -15.83
#